data_f1038c8b33311aa4c16ce5568ccf3ef9
#
_entry.id   f1038c8b33311aa4c16ce5568ccf3ef9
#
_cell.length_a   1.000
_cell.length_b   1.000
_cell.length_c   1.000
_cell.angle_alpha   90.00
_cell.angle_beta   90.00
_cell.angle_gamma   90.00
#
_symmetry.space_group_name_H-M   'P 1'
#
loop_
_entity.id
_entity.type
_entity.pdbx_description
1 polymer ?
#
loop_
_entity_poly.entity_id
_entity_poly.type
_entity_poly.pdbx_seq_one_letter_code
_entity_poly.pdbx_strand_id
1 'polypeptide(L)'
;MNENSYWQKRNLQREKDINKQALHVENVLLRAYTQAQSYLTDKARQLFKRMQTASGLTEEQARYILNSSMPPETLVELQKQANQIDNAQLRKEAQNRLTAESYKFRITRADELKARSYIAAKQVADVQLQAQTEFYVDVIKKSFGQASTEIFMRRARELRRTAQFPVEVWNKETAYELTYIPTQQVETILNRKWLGSNYSKRIWGNTERLASKLEEMFTVEALTGKQEIEFVKELQAEFDTSFNVTRRLVRTEANYIHNQSQLEAWQKNGVKQYILIAVHDLRTSEICKKKDKQIFSVSEAECNGENGTFPPFHPWCRTVAVAYFGKHTLNGTIKALDPVTKETFDLPRGATYDDWFKKITELHSQDEIDATYKKIMASLKYK
;
A
#
# COMPACT_ATOMS: atom_id res chain seq x y z
N MET A 1 26.68 -18.61 -15.96
CA MET A 1 25.30 -18.19 -15.61
C MET A 1 24.79 -17.35 -16.77
N ASN A 2 23.69 -17.74 -17.40
CA ASN A 2 23.15 -17.02 -18.56
C ASN A 2 22.65 -15.63 -18.07
N GLU A 3 23.10 -14.55 -18.72
CA GLU A 3 22.90 -13.15 -18.35
C GLU A 3 21.45 -12.77 -18.10
N ASN A 4 20.56 -13.29 -18.93
CA ASN A 4 19.12 -13.03 -18.84
C ASN A 4 18.50 -13.65 -17.58
N SER A 5 19.05 -14.76 -17.07
CA SER A 5 18.68 -15.37 -15.80
C SER A 5 19.03 -14.47 -14.60
N TYR A 6 20.18 -13.76 -14.68
CA TYR A 6 20.60 -12.85 -13.62
C TYR A 6 19.65 -11.65 -13.45
N TRP A 7 19.30 -10.96 -14.55
CA TRP A 7 18.46 -9.77 -14.47
C TRP A 7 17.00 -10.07 -14.07
N GLN A 8 16.44 -11.19 -14.54
CA GLN A 8 15.10 -11.59 -14.09
C GLN A 8 15.09 -11.96 -12.60
N LYS A 9 16.08 -12.69 -12.12
CA LYS A 9 16.22 -12.98 -10.69
C LYS A 9 16.33 -11.69 -9.88
N ARG A 10 17.10 -10.71 -10.38
CA ARG A 10 17.21 -9.41 -9.72
C ARG A 10 15.90 -8.64 -9.70
N ASN A 11 15.14 -8.62 -10.79
CA ASN A 11 13.83 -7.95 -10.82
C ASN A 11 12.83 -8.61 -9.86
N LEU A 12 12.77 -9.94 -9.82
CA LEU A 12 11.96 -10.67 -8.84
C LEU A 12 12.45 -10.44 -7.40
N GLN A 13 13.76 -10.34 -7.19
CA GLN A 13 14.31 -10.03 -5.87
C GLN A 13 13.94 -8.61 -5.43
N ARG A 14 13.96 -7.63 -6.34
CA ARG A 14 13.51 -6.25 -6.08
C ARG A 14 12.06 -6.22 -5.59
N GLU A 15 11.17 -6.94 -6.29
CA GLU A 15 9.77 -7.02 -5.87
C GLU A 15 9.62 -7.63 -4.47
N LYS A 16 10.38 -8.70 -4.18
CA LYS A 16 10.40 -9.30 -2.84
C LYS A 16 10.91 -8.33 -1.77
N ASP A 17 11.95 -7.56 -2.07
CA ASP A 17 12.52 -6.56 -1.16
C ASP A 17 11.53 -5.42 -0.89
N ILE A 18 10.85 -4.92 -1.93
CA ILE A 18 9.78 -3.92 -1.79
C ILE A 18 8.63 -4.47 -0.94
N ASN A 19 8.21 -5.71 -1.17
CA ASN A 19 7.17 -6.35 -0.40
C ASN A 19 7.56 -6.55 1.08
N LYS A 20 8.84 -6.85 1.36
CA LYS A 20 9.37 -6.94 2.72
C LYS A 20 9.38 -5.58 3.42
N GLN A 21 9.77 -4.52 2.72
CA GLN A 21 9.72 -3.16 3.23
C GLN A 21 8.27 -2.70 3.46
N ALA A 22 7.36 -3.00 2.53
CA ALA A 22 5.93 -2.73 2.70
C ALA A 22 5.37 -3.40 3.95
N LEU A 23 5.75 -4.64 4.25
CA LEU A 23 5.34 -5.33 5.48
C LEU A 23 5.85 -4.60 6.74
N HIS A 24 7.06 -4.04 6.69
CA HIS A 24 7.56 -3.22 7.81
C HIS A 24 6.69 -1.97 8.02
N VAL A 25 6.35 -1.25 6.95
CA VAL A 25 5.44 -0.09 7.02
C VAL A 25 4.07 -0.52 7.54
N GLU A 26 3.50 -1.61 7.04
CA GLU A 26 2.22 -2.15 7.54
C GLU A 26 2.26 -2.40 9.05
N ASN A 27 3.36 -2.91 9.61
CA ASN A 27 3.51 -3.13 11.05
C ASN A 27 3.61 -1.82 11.86
N VAL A 28 4.23 -0.78 11.29
CA VAL A 28 4.22 0.56 11.89
C VAL A 28 2.80 1.10 11.95
N LEU A 29 2.08 0.99 10.86
CA LEU A 29 0.70 1.45 10.75
C LEU A 29 -0.26 0.65 11.64
N LEU A 30 -0.09 -0.67 11.72
CA LEU A 30 -0.89 -1.51 12.61
C LEU A 30 -0.79 -1.02 14.06
N ARG A 31 0.41 -0.65 14.53
CA ARG A 31 0.59 -0.10 15.88
C ARG A 31 -0.17 1.22 16.06
N ALA A 32 -0.11 2.13 15.09
CA ALA A 32 -0.84 3.40 15.17
C ALA A 32 -2.36 3.18 15.22
N TYR A 33 -2.88 2.30 14.37
CA TYR A 33 -4.30 1.92 14.38
C TYR A 33 -4.71 1.26 15.70
N THR A 34 -3.91 0.34 16.22
CA THR A 34 -4.17 -0.34 17.52
C THR A 34 -4.15 0.63 18.68
N GLN A 35 -3.23 1.59 18.71
CA GLN A 35 -3.16 2.62 19.74
C GLN A 35 -4.40 3.53 19.72
N ALA A 36 -4.80 4.00 18.53
CA ALA A 36 -6.00 4.82 18.38
C ALA A 36 -7.28 4.05 18.78
N GLN A 37 -7.38 2.79 18.35
CA GLN A 37 -8.48 1.89 18.71
C GLN A 37 -8.56 1.67 20.24
N SER A 38 -7.43 1.31 20.88
CA SER A 38 -7.38 1.11 22.33
C SER A 38 -7.79 2.37 23.09
N TYR A 39 -7.26 3.52 22.68
CA TYR A 39 -7.61 4.80 23.28
C TYR A 39 -9.12 5.10 23.23
N LEU A 40 -9.73 4.93 22.05
CA LEU A 40 -11.19 5.17 21.90
C LEU A 40 -12.03 4.09 22.57
N THR A 41 -11.55 2.84 22.62
CA THR A 41 -12.19 1.76 23.38
C THR A 41 -12.26 2.10 24.88
N ASP A 42 -11.18 2.63 25.46
CA ASP A 42 -11.17 3.02 26.85
C ASP A 42 -12.13 4.18 27.13
N LYS A 43 -12.24 5.15 26.20
CA LYS A 43 -13.23 6.23 26.30
C LYS A 43 -14.67 5.71 26.18
N ALA A 44 -14.91 4.76 25.31
CA ALA A 44 -16.21 4.10 25.19
C ALA A 44 -16.57 3.33 26.48
N ARG A 45 -15.65 2.53 27.02
CA ARG A 45 -15.86 1.83 28.31
C ARG A 45 -16.18 2.78 29.45
N GLN A 46 -15.48 3.92 29.54
CA GLN A 46 -15.79 4.95 30.53
C GLN A 46 -17.18 5.55 30.38
N LEU A 47 -17.70 5.65 29.15
CA LEU A 47 -19.06 6.07 28.86
C LEU A 47 -20.07 5.05 29.40
N PHE A 48 -19.93 3.78 29.04
CA PHE A 48 -20.85 2.71 29.44
C PHE A 48 -20.83 2.41 30.95
N LYS A 49 -19.67 2.54 31.60
CA LYS A 49 -19.52 2.29 33.05
C LYS A 49 -20.43 3.16 33.91
N ARG A 50 -20.87 4.30 33.41
CA ARG A 50 -21.78 5.22 34.13
C ARG A 50 -23.23 4.74 34.17
N MET A 51 -23.63 3.84 33.28
CA MET A 51 -24.97 3.33 33.15
C MET A 51 -24.92 1.82 32.87
N GLN A 52 -24.54 1.04 33.88
CA GLN A 52 -24.53 -0.43 33.75
C GLN A 52 -25.96 -0.96 33.73
N THR A 53 -26.43 -1.35 32.52
CA THR A 53 -27.70 -2.05 32.33
C THR A 53 -27.45 -3.36 31.56
N ALA A 54 -28.07 -4.44 32.02
CA ALA A 54 -27.97 -5.75 31.38
C ALA A 54 -28.66 -5.79 29.98
N SER A 55 -29.51 -4.82 29.67
CA SER A 55 -30.32 -4.76 28.45
C SER A 55 -29.85 -3.73 27.40
N GLY A 56 -28.67 -3.13 27.61
CA GLY A 56 -28.19 -2.02 26.78
C GLY A 56 -28.77 -0.65 27.21
N LEU A 57 -28.25 0.43 26.60
CA LEU A 57 -28.69 1.80 26.91
C LEU A 57 -30.05 2.10 26.32
N THR A 58 -30.95 2.70 27.13
CA THR A 58 -32.15 3.31 26.58
C THR A 58 -31.82 4.60 25.83
N GLU A 59 -32.72 5.08 24.99
CA GLU A 59 -32.54 6.37 24.28
C GLU A 59 -32.37 7.53 25.26
N GLU A 60 -33.16 7.57 26.34
CA GLU A 60 -33.07 8.58 27.37
C GLU A 60 -31.70 8.56 28.08
N GLN A 61 -31.20 7.37 28.43
CA GLN A 61 -29.88 7.19 29.03
C GLN A 61 -28.77 7.64 28.08
N ALA A 62 -28.82 7.24 26.81
CA ALA A 62 -27.86 7.66 25.80
C ALA A 62 -27.84 9.18 25.63
N ARG A 63 -29.04 9.79 25.55
CA ARG A 63 -29.22 11.24 25.46
C ARG A 63 -28.68 11.96 26.69
N TYR A 64 -28.98 11.47 27.90
CA TYR A 64 -28.49 12.02 29.15
C TYR A 64 -26.95 12.00 29.23
N ILE A 65 -26.31 10.86 28.93
CA ILE A 65 -24.86 10.73 28.97
C ILE A 65 -24.19 11.67 27.96
N LEU A 66 -24.65 11.64 26.70
CA LEU A 66 -24.04 12.43 25.63
C LEU A 66 -24.18 13.94 25.84
N ASN A 67 -25.28 14.38 26.46
CA ASN A 67 -25.51 15.79 26.78
C ASN A 67 -24.87 16.25 28.08
N SER A 68 -24.21 15.35 28.86
CA SER A 68 -23.53 15.74 30.09
C SER A 68 -22.38 16.72 29.78
N SER A 69 -22.25 17.75 30.63
CA SER A 69 -21.22 18.78 30.50
C SER A 69 -19.83 18.21 30.80
N MET A 70 -18.84 18.63 30.04
CA MET A 70 -17.44 18.29 30.26
C MET A 70 -16.70 19.42 31.01
N PRO A 71 -15.71 19.07 31.86
CA PRO A 71 -14.85 20.07 32.49
C PRO A 71 -14.08 20.92 31.47
N PRO A 72 -13.80 22.21 31.74
CA PRO A 72 -13.04 23.08 30.85
C PRO A 72 -11.65 22.55 30.50
N GLU A 73 -11.01 21.81 31.39
CA GLU A 73 -9.70 21.18 31.21
C GLU A 73 -9.69 20.16 30.06
N THR A 74 -10.84 19.62 29.70
CA THR A 74 -11.01 18.70 28.56
C THR A 74 -10.54 19.34 27.27
N LEU A 75 -10.87 20.60 27.02
CA LEU A 75 -10.44 21.31 25.81
C LEU A 75 -8.91 21.48 25.77
N VAL A 76 -8.29 21.76 26.90
CA VAL A 76 -6.83 21.89 27.03
C VAL A 76 -6.15 20.56 26.74
N GLU A 77 -6.69 19.44 27.22
CA GLU A 77 -6.18 18.10 26.94
C GLU A 77 -6.28 17.80 25.42
N LEU A 78 -7.43 18.07 24.80
CA LEU A 78 -7.64 17.88 23.37
C LEU A 78 -6.69 18.72 22.51
N GLN A 79 -6.44 19.98 22.90
CA GLN A 79 -5.47 20.85 22.24
C GLN A 79 -4.05 20.28 22.32
N LYS A 80 -3.65 19.75 23.48
CA LYS A 80 -2.35 19.07 23.63
C LYS A 80 -2.21 17.87 22.69
N GLN A 81 -3.26 17.05 22.57
CA GLN A 81 -3.27 15.90 21.65
C GLN A 81 -3.20 16.34 20.18
N ALA A 82 -3.96 17.37 19.78
CA ALA A 82 -3.90 17.91 18.42
C ALA A 82 -2.51 18.47 18.09
N ASN A 83 -1.83 19.09 19.06
CA ASN A 83 -0.48 19.64 18.89
C ASN A 83 0.61 18.57 18.73
N GLN A 84 0.35 17.32 19.09
CA GLN A 84 1.26 16.17 18.86
C GLN A 84 1.27 15.66 17.42
N ILE A 85 0.41 16.17 16.57
CA ILE A 85 0.40 15.84 15.13
C ILE A 85 1.55 16.58 14.46
N ASP A 86 2.48 15.86 13.82
CA ASP A 86 3.68 16.44 13.21
C ASP A 86 3.36 17.16 11.88
N ASN A 87 2.48 16.60 11.06
CA ASN A 87 2.09 17.21 9.80
C ASN A 87 1.29 18.50 10.05
N ALA A 88 1.81 19.62 9.56
CA ALA A 88 1.26 20.96 9.82
C ALA A 88 -0.20 21.13 9.34
N GLN A 89 -0.57 20.51 8.21
CA GLN A 89 -1.93 20.60 7.69
C GLN A 89 -2.91 19.79 8.53
N LEU A 90 -2.57 18.54 8.88
CA LEU A 90 -3.39 17.69 9.76
C LEU A 90 -3.56 18.32 11.14
N ARG A 91 -2.49 18.88 11.69
CA ARG A 91 -2.52 19.62 12.97
C ARG A 91 -3.45 20.81 12.88
N LYS A 92 -3.36 21.62 11.83
CA LYS A 92 -4.25 22.77 11.61
C LYS A 92 -5.72 22.37 11.52
N GLU A 93 -6.03 21.28 10.84
CA GLU A 93 -7.40 20.74 10.74
C GLU A 93 -7.94 20.31 12.10
N ALA A 94 -7.12 19.59 12.90
CA ALA A 94 -7.49 19.21 14.27
C ALA A 94 -7.71 20.42 15.17
N GLN A 95 -6.83 21.42 15.08
CA GLN A 95 -6.98 22.70 15.81
C GLN A 95 -8.22 23.47 15.40
N ASN A 96 -8.53 23.58 14.09
CA ASN A 96 -9.73 24.24 13.59
C ASN A 96 -11.01 23.56 14.11
N ARG A 97 -11.01 22.20 14.19
CA ARG A 97 -12.11 21.45 14.78
C ARG A 97 -12.32 21.85 16.25
N LEU A 98 -11.25 21.91 17.03
CA LEU A 98 -11.30 22.31 18.45
C LEU A 98 -11.67 23.78 18.64
N THR A 99 -11.26 24.65 17.75
CA THR A 99 -11.66 26.07 17.79
C THR A 99 -13.15 26.21 17.62
N ALA A 100 -13.78 25.45 16.70
CA ALA A 100 -15.23 25.44 16.55
C ALA A 100 -15.94 24.97 17.85
N GLU A 101 -15.37 23.98 18.56
CA GLU A 101 -15.92 23.54 19.87
C GLU A 101 -15.74 24.61 20.97
N SER A 102 -14.64 25.39 20.95
CA SER A 102 -14.36 26.40 21.98
C SER A 102 -15.34 27.59 21.97
N TYR A 103 -16.05 27.81 20.88
CA TYR A 103 -17.10 28.85 20.80
C TYR A 103 -18.44 28.42 21.42
N LYS A 104 -18.60 27.13 21.79
CA LYS A 104 -19.78 26.65 22.46
C LYS A 104 -19.83 27.10 23.90
N PHE A 105 -21.00 27.45 24.41
CA PHE A 105 -21.21 27.82 25.83
C PHE A 105 -20.77 26.71 26.78
N ARG A 106 -20.94 25.46 26.36
CA ARG A 106 -20.44 24.28 27.07
C ARG A 106 -20.11 23.18 26.08
N ILE A 107 -19.10 22.39 26.40
CA ILE A 107 -18.75 21.20 25.65
C ILE A 107 -19.50 20.02 26.28
N THR A 108 -20.24 19.31 25.45
CA THR A 108 -20.91 18.08 25.84
C THR A 108 -19.99 16.86 25.72
N ARG A 109 -20.37 15.75 26.34
CA ARG A 109 -19.64 14.49 26.18
C ARG A 109 -19.64 14.00 24.73
N ALA A 110 -20.74 14.25 24.01
CA ALA A 110 -20.79 13.94 22.57
C ALA A 110 -19.73 14.74 21.80
N ASP A 111 -19.61 16.04 22.05
CA ASP A 111 -18.61 16.89 21.41
C ASP A 111 -17.19 16.42 21.73
N GLU A 112 -16.91 16.08 22.99
CA GLU A 112 -15.62 15.52 23.41
C GLU A 112 -15.28 14.24 22.65
N LEU A 113 -16.18 13.26 22.62
CA LEU A 113 -15.94 11.96 21.99
C LEU A 113 -15.74 12.09 20.47
N LYS A 114 -16.52 12.94 19.82
CA LYS A 114 -16.34 13.26 18.40
C LYS A 114 -14.99 13.94 18.13
N ALA A 115 -14.61 14.91 18.94
CA ALA A 115 -13.30 15.56 18.82
C ALA A 115 -12.14 14.58 19.03
N ARG A 116 -12.23 13.68 20.04
CA ARG A 116 -11.25 12.61 20.27
C ARG A 116 -11.14 11.66 19.07
N SER A 117 -12.28 11.26 18.49
CA SER A 117 -12.34 10.41 17.30
C SER A 117 -11.64 11.06 16.11
N TYR A 118 -11.92 12.34 15.89
CA TYR A 118 -11.29 13.12 14.81
C TYR A 118 -9.78 13.23 15.01
N ILE A 119 -9.32 13.61 16.21
CA ILE A 119 -7.88 13.74 16.52
C ILE A 119 -7.18 12.39 16.37
N ALA A 120 -7.76 11.30 16.89
CA ALA A 120 -7.19 9.95 16.74
C ALA A 120 -7.02 9.54 15.28
N ALA A 121 -8.01 9.80 14.43
CA ALA A 121 -7.91 9.55 12.99
C ALA A 121 -6.81 10.42 12.32
N LYS A 122 -6.66 11.69 12.73
CA LYS A 122 -5.59 12.57 12.22
C LYS A 122 -4.19 12.13 12.68
N GLN A 123 -4.04 11.62 13.89
CA GLN A 123 -2.78 11.03 14.38
C GLN A 123 -2.41 9.77 13.56
N VAL A 124 -3.38 8.91 13.26
CA VAL A 124 -3.16 7.77 12.36
C VAL A 124 -2.75 8.23 10.97
N ALA A 125 -3.40 9.28 10.42
CA ALA A 125 -3.05 9.86 9.12
C ALA A 125 -1.61 10.38 9.10
N ASP A 126 -1.18 11.04 10.17
CA ASP A 126 0.16 11.61 10.32
C ASP A 126 1.24 10.52 10.26
N VAL A 127 1.12 9.49 11.08
CA VAL A 127 2.03 8.32 11.05
C VAL A 127 2.01 7.66 9.67
N GLN A 128 0.85 7.56 9.04
CA GLN A 128 0.69 6.95 7.72
C GLN A 128 1.39 7.76 6.63
N LEU A 129 1.21 9.09 6.62
CA LEU A 129 1.87 9.98 5.65
C LEU A 129 3.39 9.90 5.80
N GLN A 130 3.91 9.98 7.01
CA GLN A 130 5.35 9.91 7.26
C GLN A 130 5.93 8.56 6.80
N ALA A 131 5.43 7.46 7.35
CA ALA A 131 5.97 6.12 7.06
C ALA A 131 5.87 5.74 5.58
N GLN A 132 4.77 6.08 4.89
CA GLN A 132 4.62 5.79 3.48
C GLN A 132 5.47 6.70 2.61
N THR A 133 5.61 7.98 2.93
CA THR A 133 6.46 8.90 2.17
C THR A 133 7.92 8.46 2.21
N GLU A 134 8.46 8.16 3.39
CA GLU A 134 9.84 7.66 3.56
C GLU A 134 10.05 6.37 2.75
N PHE A 135 9.13 5.43 2.87
CA PHE A 135 9.17 4.18 2.13
C PHE A 135 9.14 4.39 0.61
N TYR A 136 8.25 5.24 0.11
CA TYR A 136 8.11 5.47 -1.33
C TYR A 136 9.30 6.23 -1.91
N VAL A 137 9.89 7.17 -1.18
CA VAL A 137 11.14 7.83 -1.58
C VAL A 137 12.28 6.82 -1.72
N ASP A 138 12.40 5.87 -0.78
CA ASP A 138 13.40 4.80 -0.85
C ASP A 138 13.15 3.88 -2.06
N VAL A 139 11.89 3.49 -2.30
CA VAL A 139 11.49 2.69 -3.47
C VAL A 139 11.85 3.41 -4.77
N ILE A 140 11.55 4.71 -4.89
CA ILE A 140 11.88 5.51 -6.09
C ILE A 140 13.38 5.48 -6.36
N LYS A 141 14.18 5.86 -5.37
CA LYS A 141 15.64 5.95 -5.53
C LYS A 141 16.25 4.61 -5.91
N LYS A 142 15.87 3.54 -5.22
CA LYS A 142 16.37 2.20 -5.48
C LYS A 142 15.93 1.66 -6.83
N SER A 143 14.65 1.82 -7.19
CA SER A 143 14.09 1.31 -8.45
C SER A 143 14.68 2.02 -9.66
N PHE A 144 14.80 3.34 -9.60
CA PHE A 144 15.43 4.13 -10.65
C PHE A 144 16.90 3.75 -10.83
N GLY A 145 17.70 3.75 -9.74
CA GLY A 145 19.12 3.45 -9.81
C GLY A 145 19.40 2.03 -10.29
N GLN A 146 18.61 1.06 -9.85
CA GLN A 146 18.75 -0.32 -10.29
C GLN A 146 18.37 -0.51 -11.77
N ALA A 147 17.29 0.14 -12.25
CA ALA A 147 16.91 0.08 -13.65
C ALA A 147 17.95 0.73 -14.55
N SER A 148 18.47 1.91 -14.16
CA SER A 148 19.57 2.58 -14.87
C SER A 148 20.83 1.72 -14.94
N THR A 149 21.23 1.10 -13.83
CA THR A 149 22.37 0.18 -13.77
C THR A 149 22.17 -1.03 -14.70
N GLU A 150 20.98 -1.62 -14.70
CA GLU A 150 20.67 -2.75 -15.58
C GLU A 150 20.87 -2.39 -17.06
N ILE A 151 20.33 -1.26 -17.48
CA ILE A 151 20.44 -0.80 -18.87
C ILE A 151 21.89 -0.55 -19.24
N PHE A 152 22.61 0.15 -18.37
CA PHE A 152 24.04 0.41 -18.61
C PHE A 152 24.86 -0.89 -18.77
N MET A 153 24.67 -1.83 -17.86
CA MET A 153 25.39 -3.11 -17.91
C MET A 153 25.07 -3.92 -19.17
N ARG A 154 23.83 -3.89 -19.63
CA ARG A 154 23.42 -4.53 -20.89
C ARG A 154 24.10 -3.88 -22.10
N ARG A 155 24.10 -2.55 -22.18
CA ARG A 155 24.80 -1.80 -23.23
C ARG A 155 26.30 -2.01 -23.21
N ALA A 156 26.93 -1.94 -22.04
CA ALA A 156 28.35 -2.16 -21.90
C ALA A 156 28.79 -3.54 -22.42
N ARG A 157 27.98 -4.57 -22.21
CA ARG A 157 28.24 -5.91 -22.74
C ARG A 157 28.06 -6.00 -24.24
N GLU A 158 27.09 -5.34 -24.81
CA GLU A 158 26.87 -5.30 -26.25
C GLU A 158 28.05 -4.61 -26.95
N LEU A 159 28.49 -3.47 -26.42
CA LEU A 159 29.66 -2.75 -26.92
C LEU A 159 30.98 -3.55 -26.79
N ARG A 160 31.15 -4.34 -25.71
CA ARG A 160 32.28 -5.27 -25.58
C ARG A 160 32.29 -6.36 -26.63
N ARG A 161 31.13 -6.87 -27.03
CA ARG A 161 31.01 -7.87 -28.13
C ARG A 161 31.39 -7.30 -29.48
N THR A 162 31.21 -6.00 -29.67
CA THR A 162 31.56 -5.29 -30.92
C THR A 162 32.93 -4.62 -30.86
N ALA A 163 33.74 -4.88 -29.82
CA ALA A 163 35.06 -4.27 -29.59
C ALA A 163 35.06 -2.73 -29.53
N GLN A 164 33.93 -2.11 -29.27
CA GLN A 164 33.74 -0.64 -29.25
C GLN A 164 33.70 -0.04 -27.83
N PHE A 165 33.91 -0.81 -26.78
CA PHE A 165 33.82 -0.35 -25.40
C PHE A 165 35.15 0.06 -24.82
N PRO A 166 35.37 1.34 -24.46
CA PRO A 166 36.53 1.76 -23.67
C PRO A 166 36.36 1.25 -22.22
N VAL A 167 37.35 0.52 -21.74
CA VAL A 167 37.32 -0.12 -20.38
C VAL A 167 37.28 0.92 -19.25
N GLU A 168 37.62 2.17 -19.53
CA GLU A 168 37.78 3.26 -18.58
C GLU A 168 36.47 3.99 -18.18
N VAL A 169 35.31 3.63 -18.75
CA VAL A 169 34.06 4.38 -18.58
C VAL A 169 33.33 4.10 -17.25
N TRP A 170 33.74 3.08 -16.48
CA TRP A 170 33.13 2.79 -15.19
C TRP A 170 34.00 3.36 -14.05
N ASN A 171 33.69 4.59 -13.64
CA ASN A 171 34.18 5.19 -12.41
C ASN A 171 33.02 5.52 -11.44
N LYS A 172 33.35 6.03 -10.24
CA LYS A 172 32.35 6.38 -9.23
C LYS A 172 31.39 7.49 -9.71
N GLU A 173 31.90 8.42 -10.51
CA GLU A 173 31.11 9.55 -11.06
C GLU A 173 30.08 9.06 -12.06
N THR A 174 30.45 8.23 -13.02
CA THR A 174 29.54 7.62 -13.98
C THR A 174 28.48 6.76 -13.26
N ALA A 175 28.86 6.00 -12.25
CA ALA A 175 27.94 5.22 -11.45
C ALA A 175 26.93 6.12 -10.70
N TYR A 176 27.40 7.24 -10.15
CA TYR A 176 26.56 8.21 -9.48
C TYR A 176 25.57 8.86 -10.45
N GLU A 177 26.04 9.38 -11.58
CA GLU A 177 25.20 10.01 -12.60
C GLU A 177 24.09 9.09 -13.13
N LEU A 178 24.39 7.79 -13.29
CA LEU A 178 23.42 6.80 -13.75
C LEU A 178 22.37 6.46 -12.71
N THR A 179 22.75 6.43 -11.45
CA THR A 179 21.87 6.00 -10.36
C THR A 179 21.18 7.15 -9.65
N TYR A 180 21.67 8.37 -9.84
CA TYR A 180 21.10 9.56 -9.22
C TYR A 180 19.78 9.98 -9.87
N ILE A 181 18.78 10.20 -9.03
CA ILE A 181 17.51 10.82 -9.41
C ILE A 181 17.37 12.16 -8.67
N PRO A 182 17.17 13.29 -9.38
CA PRO A 182 16.98 14.59 -8.76
C PRO A 182 15.76 14.62 -7.82
N THR A 183 15.86 15.39 -6.74
CA THR A 183 14.76 15.51 -5.75
C THR A 183 13.45 15.96 -6.41
N GLN A 184 13.50 16.91 -7.33
CA GLN A 184 12.31 17.37 -8.07
C GLN A 184 11.63 16.23 -8.86
N GLN A 185 12.41 15.29 -9.39
CA GLN A 185 11.86 14.12 -10.11
C GLN A 185 11.25 13.11 -9.15
N VAL A 186 11.86 12.93 -7.96
CA VAL A 186 11.27 12.14 -6.88
C VAL A 186 9.91 12.70 -6.48
N GLU A 187 9.81 14.00 -6.25
CA GLU A 187 8.55 14.70 -5.92
C GLU A 187 7.52 14.58 -7.06
N THR A 188 7.96 14.68 -8.32
CA THR A 188 7.09 14.49 -9.48
C THR A 188 6.46 13.09 -9.49
N ILE A 189 7.24 12.04 -9.23
CA ILE A 189 6.74 10.66 -9.18
C ILE A 189 5.76 10.49 -8.00
N LEU A 190 6.11 11.00 -6.81
CA LEU A 190 5.25 10.93 -5.62
C LEU A 190 3.90 11.63 -5.82
N ASN A 191 3.90 12.78 -6.49
CA ASN A 191 2.70 13.58 -6.69
C ASN A 191 1.91 13.22 -7.95
N ARG A 192 2.44 12.36 -8.80
CA ARG A 192 1.76 11.93 -10.03
C ARG A 192 0.44 11.23 -9.70
N LYS A 193 -0.62 11.69 -10.32
CA LYS A 193 -1.94 11.10 -10.15
C LYS A 193 -2.08 9.88 -11.08
N TRP A 194 -2.66 8.82 -10.57
CA TRP A 194 -3.18 7.71 -11.36
C TRP A 194 -4.57 7.35 -10.87
N LEU A 195 -5.49 7.00 -11.77
CA LEU A 195 -6.91 6.84 -11.45
C LEU A 195 -7.46 8.03 -10.63
N GLY A 196 -7.14 9.25 -11.06
CA GLY A 196 -7.67 10.50 -10.52
C GLY A 196 -7.04 11.01 -9.21
N SER A 197 -6.16 10.24 -8.54
CA SER A 197 -5.60 10.62 -7.24
C SER A 197 -4.15 10.17 -7.06
N ASN A 198 -3.43 10.78 -6.12
CA ASN A 198 -2.13 10.31 -5.66
C ASN A 198 -2.24 9.65 -4.27
N TYR A 199 -1.14 9.04 -3.79
CA TYR A 199 -1.13 8.29 -2.53
C TYR A 199 -1.58 9.13 -1.33
N SER A 200 -1.11 10.37 -1.20
CA SER A 200 -1.43 11.22 -0.04
C SER A 200 -2.92 11.56 0.01
N LYS A 201 -3.55 11.91 -1.12
CA LYS A 201 -5.01 12.15 -1.18
C LYS A 201 -5.82 10.90 -0.84
N ARG A 202 -5.33 9.71 -1.19
CA ARG A 202 -5.97 8.45 -0.81
C ARG A 202 -5.86 8.18 0.69
N ILE A 203 -4.74 8.53 1.32
CA ILE A 203 -4.57 8.48 2.77
C ILE A 203 -5.61 9.39 3.44
N TRP A 204 -5.69 10.65 2.98
CA TRP A 204 -6.66 11.61 3.51
C TRP A 204 -8.10 11.10 3.39
N GLY A 205 -8.50 10.64 2.21
CA GLY A 205 -9.85 10.11 2.01
C GLY A 205 -10.19 8.91 2.90
N ASN A 206 -9.23 8.02 3.16
CA ASN A 206 -9.44 6.87 4.05
C ASN A 206 -9.56 7.31 5.51
N THR A 207 -8.72 8.23 5.98
CA THR A 207 -8.73 8.69 7.36
C THR A 207 -9.89 9.64 7.66
N GLU A 208 -10.34 10.46 6.70
CA GLU A 208 -11.58 11.24 6.83
C GLU A 208 -12.80 10.31 6.97
N ARG A 209 -12.86 9.27 6.15
CA ARG A 209 -13.94 8.27 6.27
C ARG A 209 -13.92 7.59 7.64
N LEU A 210 -12.73 7.22 8.15
CA LEU A 210 -12.59 6.67 9.49
C LEU A 210 -13.07 7.67 10.55
N ALA A 211 -12.63 8.93 10.49
CA ALA A 211 -13.07 9.99 11.42
C ALA A 211 -14.59 10.13 11.45
N SER A 212 -15.23 10.23 10.27
CA SER A 212 -16.69 10.36 10.15
C SER A 212 -17.41 9.15 10.77
N LYS A 213 -16.93 7.93 10.48
CA LYS A 213 -17.54 6.71 11.03
C LYS A 213 -17.41 6.63 12.55
N LEU A 214 -16.25 7.00 13.07
CA LEU A 214 -16.03 7.05 14.53
C LEU A 214 -16.90 8.13 15.20
N GLU A 215 -17.09 9.30 14.57
CA GLU A 215 -18.00 10.34 15.08
C GLU A 215 -19.45 9.88 15.07
N GLU A 216 -19.91 9.20 14.01
CA GLU A 216 -21.25 8.63 13.91
C GLU A 216 -21.58 7.64 15.02
N MET A 217 -20.58 6.87 15.49
CA MET A 217 -20.76 5.91 16.57
C MET A 217 -21.10 6.56 17.93
N PHE A 218 -20.69 7.82 18.15
CA PHE A 218 -20.98 8.55 19.37
C PHE A 218 -22.21 9.46 19.24
N THR A 219 -23.28 8.89 18.69
CA THR A 219 -24.61 9.53 18.60
C THR A 219 -25.64 8.80 19.47
N VAL A 220 -26.76 9.45 19.74
CA VAL A 220 -27.86 8.85 20.54
C VAL A 220 -28.34 7.58 19.84
N GLU A 221 -28.60 7.68 18.55
CA GLU A 221 -29.13 6.59 17.73
C GLU A 221 -28.18 5.37 17.72
N ALA A 222 -26.88 5.62 17.61
CA ALA A 222 -25.86 4.57 17.58
C ALA A 222 -25.65 3.88 18.94
N LEU A 223 -25.89 4.58 20.05
CA LEU A 223 -25.71 4.05 21.40
C LEU A 223 -26.99 3.38 21.95
N THR A 224 -28.18 3.77 21.47
CA THR A 224 -29.46 3.21 21.94
C THR A 224 -29.55 1.71 21.64
N GLY A 225 -29.89 0.93 22.66
CA GLY A 225 -29.99 -0.53 22.58
C GLY A 225 -28.67 -1.27 22.64
N LYS A 226 -27.53 -0.57 22.68
CA LYS A 226 -26.20 -1.18 22.67
C LYS A 226 -25.68 -1.52 24.06
N GLN A 227 -25.07 -2.69 24.17
CA GLN A 227 -24.19 -3.04 25.29
C GLN A 227 -22.74 -2.61 25.00
N GLU A 228 -21.94 -2.43 26.06
CA GLU A 228 -20.52 -2.09 25.93
C GLU A 228 -19.77 -3.02 24.97
N ILE A 229 -19.96 -4.33 25.13
CA ILE A 229 -19.26 -5.33 24.33
C ILE A 229 -19.61 -5.27 22.85
N GLU A 230 -20.84 -4.97 22.50
CA GLU A 230 -21.30 -4.82 21.12
C GLU A 230 -20.71 -3.57 20.49
N PHE A 231 -20.77 -2.45 21.20
CA PHE A 231 -20.16 -1.20 20.75
C PHE A 231 -18.65 -1.31 20.54
N VAL A 232 -17.94 -1.95 21.47
CA VAL A 232 -16.49 -2.17 21.35
C VAL A 232 -16.16 -3.05 20.14
N LYS A 233 -16.95 -4.10 19.85
CA LYS A 233 -16.77 -4.93 18.66
C LYS A 233 -16.98 -4.13 17.36
N GLU A 234 -17.98 -3.28 17.30
CA GLU A 234 -18.24 -2.41 16.14
C GLU A 234 -17.09 -1.40 15.95
N LEU A 235 -16.61 -0.79 17.04
CA LEU A 235 -15.46 0.10 17.00
C LEU A 235 -14.21 -0.60 16.45
N GLN A 236 -13.93 -1.83 16.90
CA GLN A 236 -12.84 -2.66 16.37
C GLN A 236 -13.01 -2.92 14.86
N ALA A 237 -14.21 -3.30 14.43
CA ALA A 237 -14.49 -3.59 13.02
C ALA A 237 -14.24 -2.37 12.10
N GLU A 238 -14.54 -1.15 12.54
CA GLU A 238 -14.25 0.07 11.79
C GLU A 238 -12.74 0.31 11.65
N PHE A 239 -11.97 0.12 12.73
CA PHE A 239 -10.51 0.21 12.67
C PHE A 239 -9.90 -0.86 11.76
N ASP A 240 -10.36 -2.11 11.86
CA ASP A 240 -9.90 -3.22 11.02
C ASP A 240 -10.21 -2.97 9.54
N THR A 241 -11.39 -2.45 9.23
CA THR A 241 -11.80 -2.08 7.87
C THR A 241 -10.87 -0.99 7.31
N SER A 242 -10.64 0.07 8.07
CA SER A 242 -9.76 1.17 7.65
C SER A 242 -8.31 0.71 7.49
N PHE A 243 -7.82 -0.13 8.40
CA PHE A 243 -6.47 -0.70 8.31
C PHE A 243 -6.30 -1.61 7.08
N ASN A 244 -7.30 -2.43 6.74
CA ASN A 244 -7.27 -3.26 5.53
C ASN A 244 -7.24 -2.42 4.24
N VAL A 245 -7.96 -1.29 4.21
CA VAL A 245 -7.86 -0.32 3.11
C VAL A 245 -6.44 0.26 3.04
N THR A 246 -5.86 0.62 4.18
CA THR A 246 -4.49 1.14 4.30
C THR A 246 -3.46 0.14 3.79
N ARG A 247 -3.51 -1.12 4.20
CA ARG A 247 -2.61 -2.18 3.70
C ARG A 247 -2.68 -2.33 2.19
N ARG A 248 -3.89 -2.35 1.65
CA ARG A 248 -4.10 -2.39 0.19
C ARG A 248 -3.45 -1.20 -0.49
N LEU A 249 -3.60 0.00 0.08
CA LEU A 249 -3.00 1.23 -0.44
C LEU A 249 -1.47 1.14 -0.44
N VAL A 250 -0.85 0.77 0.69
CA VAL A 250 0.62 0.62 0.79
C VAL A 250 1.17 -0.24 -0.33
N ARG A 251 0.59 -1.43 -0.54
CA ARG A 251 1.07 -2.38 -1.56
C ARG A 251 0.85 -1.92 -2.99
N THR A 252 -0.33 -1.38 -3.25
CA THR A 252 -0.70 -0.95 -4.61
C THR A 252 0.11 0.27 -5.05
N GLU A 253 0.27 1.25 -4.16
CA GLU A 253 1.09 2.43 -4.43
C GLU A 253 2.58 2.09 -4.53
N ALA A 254 3.10 1.16 -3.71
CA ALA A 254 4.49 0.70 -3.83
C ALA A 254 4.76 0.07 -5.21
N ASN A 255 3.84 -0.74 -5.72
CA ASN A 255 3.93 -1.31 -7.06
C ASN A 255 3.88 -0.20 -8.13
N TYR A 256 2.94 0.75 -8.02
CA TYR A 256 2.86 1.89 -8.92
C TYR A 256 4.17 2.68 -8.95
N ILE A 257 4.65 3.09 -7.79
CA ILE A 257 5.87 3.91 -7.64
C ILE A 257 7.11 3.17 -8.18
N HIS A 258 7.23 1.87 -7.88
CA HIS A 258 8.30 1.04 -8.41
C HIS A 258 8.33 1.05 -9.94
N ASN A 259 7.21 0.75 -10.56
CA ASN A 259 7.10 0.70 -12.02
C ASN A 259 7.32 2.09 -12.65
N GLN A 260 6.74 3.16 -12.09
CA GLN A 260 6.96 4.52 -12.58
C GLN A 260 8.44 4.94 -12.51
N SER A 261 9.14 4.57 -11.43
CA SER A 261 10.57 4.87 -11.29
C SER A 261 11.43 4.12 -12.31
N GLN A 262 11.07 2.90 -12.65
CA GLN A 262 11.72 2.15 -13.74
C GLN A 262 11.44 2.81 -15.10
N LEU A 263 10.19 3.23 -15.34
CA LEU A 263 9.79 3.90 -16.58
C LEU A 263 10.60 5.18 -16.80
N GLU A 264 10.77 6.01 -15.78
CA GLU A 264 11.62 7.21 -15.83
C GLU A 264 13.08 6.86 -16.19
N ALA A 265 13.62 5.80 -15.56
CA ALA A 265 14.96 5.33 -15.88
C ALA A 265 15.07 4.83 -17.34
N TRP A 266 14.04 4.15 -17.84
CA TRP A 266 14.00 3.68 -19.23
C TRP A 266 13.91 4.82 -20.23
N GLN A 267 13.08 5.82 -19.97
CA GLN A 267 12.95 7.03 -20.80
C GLN A 267 14.27 7.79 -20.86
N LYS A 268 14.89 8.05 -19.70
CA LYS A 268 16.21 8.70 -19.61
C LYS A 268 17.27 7.95 -20.40
N ASN A 269 17.23 6.63 -20.38
CA ASN A 269 18.25 5.78 -21.03
C ASN A 269 17.80 5.25 -22.41
N GLY A 270 16.71 5.73 -23.01
CA GLY A 270 16.30 5.43 -24.37
C GLY A 270 15.93 3.96 -24.63
N VAL A 271 15.39 3.27 -23.61
CA VAL A 271 14.75 1.95 -23.79
C VAL A 271 13.49 2.14 -24.65
N LYS A 272 13.28 1.25 -25.62
CA LYS A 272 12.16 1.38 -26.57
C LYS A 272 10.94 0.58 -26.20
N GLN A 273 11.15 -0.59 -25.60
CA GLN A 273 10.07 -1.53 -25.31
C GLN A 273 10.21 -2.13 -23.91
N TYR A 274 9.10 -2.55 -23.35
CA TYR A 274 9.02 -3.33 -22.13
C TYR A 274 8.09 -4.53 -22.29
N ILE A 275 8.27 -5.52 -21.44
CA ILE A 275 7.44 -6.71 -21.36
C ILE A 275 6.82 -6.81 -19.98
N LEU A 276 5.56 -7.23 -19.89
CA LEU A 276 4.87 -7.47 -18.65
C LEU A 276 5.16 -8.87 -18.13
N ILE A 277 5.41 -8.97 -16.82
CA ILE A 277 5.68 -10.23 -16.12
C ILE A 277 4.68 -10.35 -14.98
N ALA A 278 3.71 -11.24 -15.11
CA ALA A 278 2.82 -11.61 -14.03
C ALA A 278 3.49 -12.63 -13.08
N VAL A 279 3.05 -12.64 -11.84
CA VAL A 279 3.46 -13.69 -10.89
C VAL A 279 2.70 -14.96 -11.21
N HIS A 280 3.41 -16.06 -11.42
CA HIS A 280 2.80 -17.37 -11.66
C HIS A 280 2.44 -18.03 -10.33
N ASP A 281 1.25 -17.75 -9.84
CA ASP A 281 0.63 -18.41 -8.68
C ASP A 281 -0.91 -18.41 -8.77
N LEU A 282 -1.55 -19.16 -7.88
CA LEU A 282 -3.01 -19.31 -7.88
C LEU A 282 -3.79 -18.03 -7.52
N ARG A 283 -3.11 -16.95 -7.07
CA ARG A 283 -3.73 -15.66 -6.72
C ARG A 283 -3.69 -14.63 -7.84
N THR A 284 -3.07 -14.96 -8.95
CA THR A 284 -2.93 -14.03 -10.07
C THR A 284 -4.30 -13.77 -10.70
N SER A 285 -4.66 -12.49 -10.83
CA SER A 285 -5.94 -12.08 -11.39
C SER A 285 -6.04 -12.36 -12.87
N GLU A 286 -7.25 -12.52 -13.39
CA GLU A 286 -7.51 -12.74 -14.82
C GLU A 286 -6.93 -11.63 -15.70
N ILE A 287 -6.96 -10.37 -15.21
CA ILE A 287 -6.35 -9.23 -15.92
C ILE A 287 -4.84 -9.46 -16.08
N CYS A 288 -4.15 -9.85 -15.02
CA CYS A 288 -2.71 -10.06 -15.05
C CYS A 288 -2.31 -11.31 -15.84
N LYS A 289 -3.12 -12.39 -15.80
CA LYS A 289 -2.93 -13.58 -16.63
C LYS A 289 -2.92 -13.23 -18.12
N LYS A 290 -3.95 -12.49 -18.56
CA LYS A 290 -4.10 -12.06 -19.96
C LYS A 290 -3.00 -11.11 -20.44
N LYS A 291 -2.44 -10.29 -19.53
CA LYS A 291 -1.39 -9.33 -19.85
C LYS A 291 0.03 -9.91 -19.72
N ASP A 292 0.18 -11.11 -19.19
CA ASP A 292 1.49 -11.74 -19.03
C ASP A 292 2.19 -11.92 -20.36
N LYS A 293 3.47 -11.56 -20.42
CA LYS A 293 4.34 -11.59 -21.62
C LYS A 293 3.92 -10.67 -22.78
N GLN A 294 2.93 -9.78 -22.58
CA GLN A 294 2.66 -8.75 -23.59
C GLN A 294 3.79 -7.72 -23.62
N ILE A 295 4.11 -7.27 -24.83
CA ILE A 295 5.20 -6.31 -25.10
C ILE A 295 4.56 -5.02 -25.58
N PHE A 296 5.01 -3.89 -25.01
CA PHE A 296 4.54 -2.55 -25.33
C PHE A 296 5.72 -1.61 -25.60
N SER A 297 5.44 -0.51 -26.30
CA SER A 297 6.37 0.60 -26.44
C SER A 297 6.46 1.40 -25.12
N VAL A 298 7.64 1.88 -24.75
CA VAL A 298 7.84 2.75 -23.59
C VAL A 298 7.06 4.08 -23.74
N SER A 299 6.86 4.54 -24.99
CA SER A 299 6.04 5.73 -25.28
C SER A 299 4.54 5.53 -25.06
N GLU A 300 4.07 4.28 -25.02
CA GLU A 300 2.67 3.90 -24.83
C GLU A 300 2.38 3.47 -23.38
N ALA A 301 3.34 3.66 -22.46
CA ALA A 301 3.20 3.25 -21.09
C ALA A 301 2.17 4.12 -20.36
N GLU A 302 1.00 3.57 -20.10
CA GLU A 302 -0.11 4.22 -19.44
C GLU A 302 -0.60 3.38 -18.26
N CYS A 303 -0.56 3.96 -17.04
CA CYS A 303 -1.13 3.34 -15.85
C CYS A 303 -2.59 3.80 -15.67
N ASN A 304 -3.51 3.07 -16.29
CA ASN A 304 -4.95 3.36 -16.30
C ASN A 304 -5.76 2.13 -15.85
N GLY A 305 -5.33 1.48 -14.77
CA GLY A 305 -5.98 0.28 -14.27
C GLY A 305 -6.06 -0.82 -15.32
N GLU A 306 -7.20 -1.50 -15.42
CA GLU A 306 -7.42 -2.62 -16.35
C GLU A 306 -7.18 -2.25 -17.82
N ASN A 307 -7.54 -1.03 -18.21
CA ASN A 307 -7.40 -0.54 -19.57
C ASN A 307 -5.99 -0.04 -19.90
N GLY A 308 -5.11 0.08 -18.88
CA GLY A 308 -3.75 0.54 -19.08
C GLY A 308 -2.84 -0.51 -19.72
N THR A 309 -1.71 -0.02 -20.23
CA THR A 309 -0.61 -0.85 -20.74
C THR A 309 0.48 -1.08 -19.72
N PHE A 310 0.47 -0.31 -18.62
CA PHE A 310 1.53 -0.28 -17.59
C PHE A 310 0.97 -0.52 -16.18
N PRO A 311 1.62 -1.36 -15.33
CA PRO A 311 1.09 -1.71 -14.02
C PRO A 311 1.16 -0.54 -13.01
N PRO A 312 0.31 -0.57 -11.94
CA PRO A 312 -0.61 -1.63 -11.55
C PRO A 312 -1.95 -1.60 -12.32
N PHE A 313 -2.51 -2.78 -12.56
CA PHE A 313 -3.78 -2.94 -13.29
C PHE A 313 -5.01 -3.00 -12.36
N HIS A 314 -4.80 -3.34 -11.09
CA HIS A 314 -5.84 -3.50 -10.07
C HIS A 314 -5.23 -3.36 -8.66
N PRO A 315 -6.05 -3.19 -7.61
CA PRO A 315 -5.56 -3.26 -6.23
C PRO A 315 -4.84 -4.59 -5.95
N TRP A 316 -3.75 -4.54 -5.17
CA TRP A 316 -2.87 -5.68 -4.89
C TRP A 316 -2.14 -6.25 -6.11
N CYS A 317 -2.04 -5.49 -7.19
CA CYS A 317 -1.32 -5.92 -8.39
C CYS A 317 0.14 -6.24 -8.07
N ARG A 318 0.63 -7.38 -8.58
CA ARG A 318 2.02 -7.84 -8.42
C ARG A 318 2.73 -7.98 -9.76
N THR A 319 2.06 -7.59 -10.86
CA THR A 319 2.67 -7.57 -12.18
C THR A 319 3.73 -6.47 -12.22
N VAL A 320 4.87 -6.79 -12.81
CA VAL A 320 5.97 -5.86 -13.03
C VAL A 320 6.23 -5.69 -14.52
N ALA A 321 6.68 -4.50 -14.90
CA ALA A 321 7.21 -4.26 -16.22
C ALA A 321 8.74 -4.46 -16.20
N VAL A 322 9.30 -5.00 -17.28
CA VAL A 322 10.74 -5.25 -17.43
C VAL A 322 11.18 -4.76 -18.80
N ALA A 323 12.33 -4.08 -18.88
CA ALA A 323 12.88 -3.61 -20.15
C ALA A 323 13.08 -4.78 -21.13
N TYR A 324 12.55 -4.62 -22.35
CA TYR A 324 12.63 -5.64 -23.39
C TYR A 324 13.61 -5.25 -24.49
N PHE A 325 14.57 -6.14 -24.76
CA PHE A 325 15.64 -5.93 -25.73
C PHE A 325 15.60 -6.94 -26.89
N GLY A 326 14.40 -7.44 -27.21
CA GLY A 326 14.19 -8.42 -28.26
C GLY A 326 14.02 -9.86 -27.74
N LYS A 327 13.76 -10.81 -28.66
CA LYS A 327 13.43 -12.21 -28.33
C LYS A 327 14.45 -12.92 -27.44
N HIS A 328 15.73 -12.56 -27.54
CA HIS A 328 16.79 -13.12 -26.69
C HIS A 328 16.58 -12.82 -25.19
N THR A 329 15.78 -11.80 -24.82
CA THR A 329 15.40 -11.51 -23.44
C THR A 329 14.62 -12.68 -22.80
N LEU A 330 13.93 -13.46 -23.62
CA LEU A 330 13.10 -14.59 -23.22
C LEU A 330 13.79 -15.95 -23.35
N ASN A 331 15.05 -16.01 -23.78
CA ASN A 331 15.77 -17.27 -23.93
C ASN A 331 16.15 -17.89 -22.59
N GLY A 332 16.08 -19.21 -22.49
CA GLY A 332 16.44 -20.00 -21.32
C GLY A 332 15.24 -20.39 -20.44
N THR A 333 15.54 -20.87 -19.24
CA THR A 333 14.55 -21.37 -18.27
C THR A 333 14.49 -20.52 -17.01
N ILE A 334 13.37 -20.60 -16.30
CA ILE A 334 13.15 -20.08 -14.94
C ILE A 334 12.71 -21.22 -14.04
N LYS A 335 12.98 -21.11 -12.74
CA LYS A 335 12.38 -21.98 -11.73
C LYS A 335 11.01 -21.43 -11.39
N ALA A 336 9.97 -22.21 -11.72
CA ALA A 336 8.59 -21.94 -11.35
C ALA A 336 8.22 -22.75 -10.10
N LEU A 337 7.38 -22.17 -9.25
CA LEU A 337 6.92 -22.82 -8.02
C LEU A 337 5.68 -23.67 -8.32
N ASP A 338 5.68 -24.92 -7.88
CA ASP A 338 4.49 -25.74 -7.74
C ASP A 338 3.72 -25.29 -6.48
N PRO A 339 2.46 -24.81 -6.62
CA PRO A 339 1.72 -24.30 -5.48
C PRO A 339 1.27 -25.38 -4.49
N VAL A 340 1.19 -26.65 -4.94
CA VAL A 340 0.75 -27.80 -4.14
C VAL A 340 1.90 -28.37 -3.34
N THR A 341 2.98 -28.78 -4.00
CA THR A 341 4.15 -29.43 -3.36
C THR A 341 5.14 -28.45 -2.74
N LYS A 342 5.12 -27.19 -3.16
CA LYS A 342 6.12 -26.14 -2.83
C LYS A 342 7.49 -26.39 -3.44
N GLU A 343 7.64 -27.37 -4.29
CA GLU A 343 8.85 -27.63 -5.05
C GLU A 343 8.94 -26.70 -6.27
N THR A 344 10.10 -26.65 -6.90
CA THR A 344 10.30 -25.86 -8.11
C THR A 344 10.59 -26.75 -9.30
N PHE A 345 10.05 -26.40 -10.47
CA PHE A 345 10.32 -27.04 -11.75
C PHE A 345 10.81 -26.05 -12.77
N ASP A 346 11.45 -26.55 -13.85
CA ASP A 346 11.92 -25.72 -14.91
C ASP A 346 10.79 -25.37 -15.90
N LEU A 347 10.67 -24.08 -16.20
CA LEU A 347 9.72 -23.54 -17.16
C LEU A 347 10.48 -22.65 -18.17
N PRO A 348 10.15 -22.69 -19.48
CA PRO A 348 10.70 -21.74 -20.45
C PRO A 348 10.46 -20.31 -19.97
N ARG A 349 11.45 -19.44 -20.13
CA ARG A 349 11.34 -18.05 -19.64
C ARG A 349 10.25 -17.26 -20.34
N GLY A 350 9.99 -17.56 -21.61
CA GLY A 350 8.90 -16.99 -22.39
C GLY A 350 7.54 -17.59 -22.09
N ALA A 351 7.45 -18.62 -21.24
CA ALA A 351 6.19 -19.24 -20.87
C ALA A 351 5.25 -18.24 -20.19
N THR A 352 4.01 -18.27 -20.61
CA THR A 352 2.92 -17.46 -20.06
C THR A 352 2.38 -18.05 -18.77
N TYR A 353 1.46 -17.31 -18.11
CA TYR A 353 0.70 -17.87 -17.00
C TYR A 353 -0.05 -19.16 -17.40
N ASP A 354 -0.64 -19.18 -18.60
CA ASP A 354 -1.41 -20.35 -19.07
C ASP A 354 -0.51 -21.58 -19.28
N ASP A 355 0.72 -21.38 -19.78
CA ASP A 355 1.71 -22.47 -19.91
C ASP A 355 2.10 -23.02 -18.52
N TRP A 356 2.28 -22.14 -17.53
CA TRP A 356 2.53 -22.54 -16.15
C TRP A 356 1.35 -23.29 -15.55
N PHE A 357 0.13 -22.76 -15.72
CA PHE A 357 -1.07 -23.37 -15.15
C PHE A 357 -1.38 -24.73 -15.80
N LYS A 358 -1.18 -24.84 -17.10
CA LYS A 358 -1.27 -26.11 -17.81
C LYS A 358 -0.33 -27.17 -17.19
N LYS A 359 0.91 -26.76 -16.89
CA LYS A 359 1.87 -27.66 -16.23
C LYS A 359 1.39 -28.11 -14.84
N ILE A 360 0.78 -27.22 -14.07
CA ILE A 360 0.20 -27.53 -12.77
C ILE A 360 -0.97 -28.53 -12.90
N THR A 361 -1.86 -28.35 -13.88
CA THR A 361 -2.99 -29.26 -14.12
C THR A 361 -2.57 -30.61 -14.70
N GLU A 362 -1.38 -30.74 -15.30
CA GLU A 362 -0.78 -32.01 -15.67
C GLU A 362 -0.22 -32.79 -14.45
N LEU A 363 0.21 -32.08 -13.41
CA LEU A 363 0.85 -32.65 -12.23
C LEU A 363 -0.15 -32.97 -11.10
N HIS A 364 -1.26 -32.24 -11.02
CA HIS A 364 -2.21 -32.29 -9.91
C HIS A 364 -3.66 -32.33 -10.40
N SER A 365 -4.52 -32.96 -9.61
CA SER A 365 -5.97 -32.94 -9.83
C SER A 365 -6.56 -31.55 -9.52
N GLN A 366 -7.71 -31.25 -10.09
CA GLN A 366 -8.42 -30.00 -9.83
C GLN A 366 -8.76 -29.83 -8.34
N ASP A 367 -9.13 -30.93 -7.64
CA ASP A 367 -9.45 -30.92 -6.21
C ASP A 367 -8.26 -30.52 -5.35
N GLU A 368 -7.04 -30.98 -5.67
CA GLU A 368 -5.80 -30.59 -4.96
C GLU A 368 -5.46 -29.12 -5.17
N ILE A 369 -5.64 -28.61 -6.39
CA ILE A 369 -5.43 -27.21 -6.75
C ILE A 369 -6.43 -26.34 -5.98
N ASP A 370 -7.71 -26.70 -5.97
CA ASP A 370 -8.77 -25.95 -5.28
C ASP A 370 -8.59 -25.95 -3.77
N ALA A 371 -8.21 -27.09 -3.19
CA ALA A 371 -7.88 -27.19 -1.77
C ALA A 371 -6.69 -26.29 -1.40
N THR A 372 -5.66 -26.27 -2.25
CA THR A 372 -4.49 -25.42 -2.07
C THR A 372 -4.86 -23.92 -2.18
N TYR A 373 -5.67 -23.55 -3.16
CA TYR A 373 -6.18 -22.18 -3.30
C TYR A 373 -6.97 -21.74 -2.05
N LYS A 374 -7.89 -22.57 -1.57
CA LYS A 374 -8.67 -22.31 -0.33
C LYS A 374 -7.75 -22.08 0.88
N LYS A 375 -6.71 -22.93 1.07
CA LYS A 375 -5.72 -22.75 2.14
C LYS A 375 -4.96 -21.43 2.03
N ILE A 376 -4.53 -21.06 0.82
CA ILE A 376 -3.85 -19.78 0.56
C ILE A 376 -4.77 -18.62 0.91
N MET A 377 -6.02 -18.64 0.44
CA MET A 377 -6.98 -17.56 0.69
C MET A 377 -7.36 -17.44 2.17
N ALA A 378 -7.51 -18.55 2.89
CA ALA A 378 -7.72 -18.55 4.32
C ALA A 378 -6.56 -17.90 5.08
N SER A 379 -5.31 -18.22 4.72
CA SER A 379 -4.12 -17.64 5.36
C SER A 379 -3.99 -16.13 5.17
N LEU A 380 -4.65 -15.55 4.17
CA LEU A 380 -4.65 -14.09 3.91
C LEU A 380 -5.69 -13.34 4.74
N LYS A 381 -6.74 -14.01 5.21
CA LYS A 381 -7.77 -13.40 6.08
C LYS A 381 -7.27 -13.15 7.51
N TYR A 382 -6.23 -13.87 7.93
CA TYR A 382 -5.67 -13.81 9.30
C TYR A 382 -4.31 -13.09 9.37
N LYS A 383 -3.85 -12.51 8.27
CA LYS A 383 -2.64 -11.68 8.22
C LYS A 383 -3.02 -10.25 7.93
#